data_eeda916079469142cdf945eb4c3c9b79
#
_entry.id   eeda916079469142cdf945eb4c3c9b79
#
_cell.length_a   1.000
_cell.length_b   1.000
_cell.length_c   1.000
_cell.angle_alpha   90.00
_cell.angle_beta   90.00
_cell.angle_gamma   90.00
#
_symmetry.space_group_name_H-M   'P 1'
#
loop_
_entity.id
_entity.type
_entity.pdbx_description
1 polymer ?
#
loop_
_entity_poly.entity_id
_entity_poly.type
_entity_poly.pdbx_seq_one_letter_code
_entity_poly.pdbx_strand_id
1 'polypeptide(L)'
;DSDGQLDWYLLDRPENQKLRKFFREINAFYKKTAALWEVDFDWAGFEWLVPDDNHNNVVVFLRRDKKGRDLMCAVNFSPNTYTNYRMGVPPHRRYVPVFNTDDPAYGGDGFGDSEAVMVEAVPSHGKECSAAIRIPTFGAVFLRGEGPFPRPRKKQQAKALEKT
;
A
#
# COMPACT_ATOMS: atom_id res chain seq x y z
N ASP A 1 -31.83 8.97 19.92
CA ASP A 1 -32.92 9.90 20.32
C ASP A 1 -33.13 10.92 19.22
N SER A 2 -34.29 10.94 18.58
CA SER A 2 -34.59 11.81 17.43
C SER A 2 -34.66 13.31 17.82
N ASP A 3 -34.70 13.60 19.12
CA ASP A 3 -34.83 14.95 19.66
C ASP A 3 -33.50 15.54 20.15
N GLY A 4 -32.39 14.76 20.02
CA GLY A 4 -31.04 15.20 20.39
C GLY A 4 -30.41 16.07 19.31
N GLN A 5 -29.88 17.22 19.68
CA GLN A 5 -28.98 18.00 18.82
C GLN A 5 -27.60 17.34 18.78
N LEU A 6 -26.91 17.48 17.64
CA LEU A 6 -25.49 17.09 17.55
C LEU A 6 -24.66 17.99 18.47
N ASP A 7 -23.79 17.35 19.23
CA ASP A 7 -22.86 18.02 20.14
C ASP A 7 -21.72 18.71 19.38
N TRP A 8 -22.03 19.80 18.68
CA TRP A 8 -21.09 20.51 17.81
C TRP A 8 -19.84 21.01 18.55
N TYR A 9 -19.92 21.27 19.87
CA TYR A 9 -18.77 21.66 20.69
C TYR A 9 -17.69 20.58 20.77
N LEU A 10 -18.04 19.32 20.49
CA LEU A 10 -17.04 18.24 20.41
C LEU A 10 -16.02 18.43 19.28
N LEU A 11 -16.37 19.21 18.24
CA LEU A 11 -15.45 19.52 17.15
C LEU A 11 -14.26 20.40 17.59
N ASP A 12 -14.38 21.09 18.74
CA ASP A 12 -13.31 21.94 19.27
C ASP A 12 -12.23 21.12 20.02
N ARG A 13 -12.52 19.84 20.32
CA ARG A 13 -11.55 18.96 20.96
C ARG A 13 -10.45 18.53 19.97
N PRO A 14 -9.15 18.58 20.36
CA PRO A 14 -8.04 18.27 19.47
C PRO A 14 -8.13 16.87 18.82
N GLU A 15 -8.52 15.86 19.58
CA GLU A 15 -8.69 14.49 19.09
C GLU A 15 -9.77 14.39 18.00
N ASN A 16 -10.89 15.11 18.18
CA ASN A 16 -11.97 15.12 17.19
C ASN A 16 -11.59 15.93 15.94
N GLN A 17 -10.78 16.97 16.09
CA GLN A 17 -10.23 17.71 14.95
C GLN A 17 -9.28 16.84 14.11
N LYS A 18 -8.44 16.02 14.76
CA LYS A 18 -7.56 15.05 14.08
C LYS A 18 -8.38 14.00 13.33
N LEU A 19 -9.41 13.45 13.95
CA LEU A 19 -10.32 12.50 13.31
C LEU A 19 -11.06 13.13 12.12
N ARG A 20 -11.57 14.34 12.27
CA ARG A 20 -12.20 15.11 11.17
C ARG A 20 -11.23 15.35 10.03
N LYS A 21 -9.97 15.69 10.33
CA LYS A 21 -8.90 15.84 9.35
C LYS A 21 -8.66 14.54 8.60
N PHE A 22 -8.56 13.42 9.32
CA PHE A 22 -8.40 12.09 8.72
C PHE A 22 -9.50 11.80 7.69
N PHE A 23 -10.78 11.93 8.08
CA PHE A 23 -11.90 11.68 7.16
C PHE A 23 -11.89 12.60 5.93
N ARG A 24 -11.55 13.87 6.12
CA ARG A 24 -11.43 14.81 5.00
C ARG A 24 -10.33 14.39 4.03
N GLU A 25 -9.17 14.00 4.55
CA GLU A 25 -8.00 13.69 3.73
C GLU A 25 -8.10 12.30 3.07
N ILE A 26 -8.66 11.29 3.74
CA ILE A 26 -8.90 10.00 3.11
C ILE A 26 -9.95 10.10 2.00
N ASN A 27 -11.00 10.91 2.16
CA ASN A 27 -11.96 11.18 1.11
C ASN A 27 -11.34 11.94 -0.08
N ALA A 28 -10.45 12.89 0.19
CA ALA A 28 -9.71 13.58 -0.86
C ALA A 28 -8.74 12.64 -1.59
N PHE A 29 -8.07 11.77 -0.86
CA PHE A 29 -7.20 10.72 -1.40
C PHE A 29 -7.99 9.76 -2.30
N TYR A 30 -9.13 9.25 -1.84
CA TYR A 30 -10.03 8.41 -2.62
C TYR A 30 -10.40 9.07 -3.95
N LYS A 31 -10.91 10.31 -3.91
CA LYS A 31 -11.34 11.04 -5.11
C LYS A 31 -10.21 11.28 -6.11
N LYS A 32 -8.98 11.50 -5.64
CA LYS A 32 -7.80 11.76 -6.49
C LYS A 32 -7.15 10.50 -7.04
N THR A 33 -7.42 9.34 -6.43
CA THR A 33 -6.72 8.09 -6.71
C THR A 33 -7.61 7.18 -7.57
N ALA A 34 -7.50 7.32 -8.89
CA ALA A 34 -8.32 6.60 -9.87
C ALA A 34 -8.32 5.08 -9.67
N ALA A 35 -7.22 4.50 -9.21
CA ALA A 35 -7.12 3.07 -8.92
C ALA A 35 -8.15 2.58 -7.88
N LEU A 36 -8.67 3.46 -7.00
CA LEU A 36 -9.64 3.07 -5.97
C LEU A 36 -11.08 2.97 -6.48
N TRP A 37 -11.42 3.58 -7.63
CA TRP A 37 -12.81 3.66 -8.09
C TRP A 37 -13.02 3.51 -9.60
N GLU A 38 -11.99 3.68 -10.44
CA GLU A 38 -12.16 3.75 -11.89
C GLU A 38 -12.51 2.39 -12.53
N VAL A 39 -11.97 1.29 -11.97
CA VAL A 39 -12.19 -0.10 -12.41
C VAL A 39 -12.70 -0.92 -11.22
N ASP A 40 -13.94 -0.63 -10.78
CA ASP A 40 -14.47 -1.19 -9.53
C ASP A 40 -15.30 -2.48 -9.75
N PHE A 41 -15.85 -2.66 -10.93
CA PHE A 41 -16.73 -3.79 -11.27
C PHE A 41 -16.05 -4.83 -12.18
N ASP A 42 -14.72 -4.76 -12.33
CA ASP A 42 -13.95 -5.68 -13.17
C ASP A 42 -12.74 -6.21 -12.39
N TRP A 43 -12.48 -7.50 -12.52
CA TRP A 43 -11.31 -8.15 -11.92
C TRP A 43 -9.98 -7.57 -12.38
N ALA A 44 -9.93 -6.87 -13.51
CA ALA A 44 -8.74 -6.14 -13.95
C ALA A 44 -8.33 -5.03 -12.97
N GLY A 45 -9.28 -4.50 -12.19
CA GLY A 45 -9.06 -3.44 -11.20
C GLY A 45 -8.67 -3.92 -9.81
N PHE A 46 -8.66 -5.25 -9.55
CA PHE A 46 -8.41 -5.80 -8.22
C PHE A 46 -7.59 -7.09 -8.28
N GLU A 47 -6.62 -7.23 -7.38
CA GLU A 47 -5.83 -8.44 -7.23
C GLU A 47 -5.44 -8.65 -5.76
N TRP A 48 -5.70 -9.82 -5.21
CA TRP A 48 -5.17 -10.22 -3.91
C TRP A 48 -3.67 -10.49 -4.00
N LEU A 49 -2.88 -9.91 -3.10
CA LEU A 49 -1.46 -10.25 -2.90
C LEU A 49 -1.26 -11.16 -1.70
N VAL A 50 -1.92 -10.85 -0.59
CA VAL A 50 -1.93 -11.66 0.64
C VAL A 50 -3.37 -11.66 1.18
N PRO A 51 -4.19 -12.65 0.80
CA PRO A 51 -5.62 -12.69 1.19
C PRO A 51 -5.88 -13.28 2.57
N ASP A 52 -4.96 -14.10 3.10
CA ASP A 52 -5.26 -15.08 4.14
C ASP A 52 -4.17 -15.21 5.22
N ASP A 53 -3.39 -14.17 5.48
CA ASP A 53 -2.42 -14.17 6.58
C ASP A 53 -3.13 -14.01 7.95
N ASN A 54 -3.84 -15.06 8.34
CA ASN A 54 -4.59 -15.11 9.60
C ASN A 54 -3.68 -15.08 10.85
N HIS A 55 -2.42 -15.47 10.70
CA HIS A 55 -1.45 -15.44 11.80
C HIS A 55 -1.08 -14.00 12.19
N ASN A 56 -0.87 -13.17 11.21
CA ASN A 56 -0.51 -11.77 11.42
C ASN A 56 -1.73 -10.83 11.40
N ASN A 57 -2.91 -11.31 11.01
CA ASN A 57 -4.10 -10.50 10.76
C ASN A 57 -3.84 -9.35 9.78
N VAL A 58 -3.11 -9.64 8.72
CA VAL A 58 -2.78 -8.68 7.66
C VAL A 58 -3.40 -9.13 6.35
N VAL A 59 -3.99 -8.20 5.62
CA VAL A 59 -4.42 -8.41 4.23
C VAL A 59 -3.73 -7.40 3.33
N VAL A 60 -3.32 -7.87 2.15
CA VAL A 60 -2.72 -6.99 1.13
C VAL A 60 -3.36 -7.25 -0.21
N PHE A 61 -3.76 -6.18 -0.89
CA PHE A 61 -4.34 -6.24 -2.22
C PHE A 61 -3.85 -5.08 -3.10
N LEU A 62 -4.01 -5.24 -4.40
CA LEU A 62 -3.79 -4.22 -5.40
C LEU A 62 -5.10 -3.69 -5.94
N ARG A 63 -5.11 -2.39 -6.18
CA ARG A 63 -6.09 -1.71 -7.02
C ARG A 63 -5.40 -1.18 -8.27
N ARG A 64 -6.10 -1.21 -9.41
CA ARG A 64 -5.59 -0.70 -10.69
C ARG A 64 -6.57 0.25 -11.34
N ASP A 65 -6.04 1.30 -11.94
CA ASP A 65 -6.83 2.17 -12.81
C ASP A 65 -6.87 1.65 -14.26
N LYS A 66 -7.63 2.33 -15.12
CA LYS A 66 -7.71 2.01 -16.56
C LYS A 66 -6.38 2.10 -17.30
N LYS A 67 -5.38 2.78 -16.75
CA LYS A 67 -4.02 2.87 -17.30
C LYS A 67 -3.09 1.78 -16.75
N GLY A 68 -3.60 0.86 -15.94
CA GLY A 68 -2.83 -0.21 -15.31
C GLY A 68 -1.85 0.29 -14.23
N ARG A 69 -2.10 1.45 -13.63
CA ARG A 69 -1.27 1.94 -12.52
C ARG A 69 -1.70 1.27 -11.23
N ASP A 70 -0.72 0.66 -10.56
CA ASP A 70 -0.94 -0.10 -9.34
C ASP A 70 -0.93 0.79 -8.09
N LEU A 71 -1.91 0.56 -7.22
CA LEU A 71 -1.94 1.01 -5.84
C LEU A 71 -2.01 -0.22 -4.94
N MET A 72 -0.97 -0.45 -4.15
CA MET A 72 -0.94 -1.48 -3.13
C MET A 72 -1.57 -0.96 -1.84
N CYS A 73 -2.48 -1.73 -1.27
CA CYS A 73 -3.18 -1.44 -0.01
C CYS A 73 -2.83 -2.56 0.98
N ALA A 74 -2.12 -2.24 2.04
CA ALA A 74 -1.82 -3.18 3.12
C ALA A 74 -2.54 -2.73 4.39
N VAL A 75 -3.35 -3.63 4.97
CA VAL A 75 -4.19 -3.36 6.14
C VAL A 75 -3.84 -4.35 7.24
N ASN A 76 -3.60 -3.85 8.43
CA ASN A 76 -3.29 -4.61 9.62
C ASN A 76 -4.42 -4.50 10.64
N PHE A 77 -5.01 -5.62 11.01
CA PHE A 77 -6.08 -5.74 12.01
C PHE A 77 -5.57 -6.21 13.38
N SER A 78 -4.24 -6.17 13.60
CA SER A 78 -3.62 -6.62 14.85
C SER A 78 -3.00 -5.45 15.65
N PRO A 79 -2.77 -5.63 16.96
CA PRO A 79 -2.07 -4.64 17.78
C PRO A 79 -0.56 -4.59 17.52
N ASN A 80 -0.04 -5.49 16.70
CA ASN A 80 1.39 -5.57 16.41
C ASN A 80 1.77 -4.61 15.28
N THR A 81 2.97 -4.06 15.33
CA THR A 81 3.60 -3.37 14.20
C THR A 81 4.51 -4.32 13.44
N TYR A 82 4.57 -4.18 12.13
CA TYR A 82 5.47 -4.98 11.29
C TYR A 82 6.55 -4.08 10.67
N THR A 83 7.81 -4.31 11.05
CA THR A 83 8.95 -3.50 10.56
C THR A 83 9.48 -3.96 9.21
N ASN A 84 9.15 -5.20 8.79
CA ASN A 84 9.70 -5.84 7.60
C ASN A 84 8.70 -6.89 7.07
N TYR A 85 7.47 -6.46 6.76
CA TYR A 85 6.46 -7.36 6.22
C TYR A 85 6.71 -7.60 4.73
N ARG A 86 7.22 -8.81 4.39
CA ARG A 86 7.54 -9.17 3.02
C ARG A 86 6.36 -9.81 2.32
N MET A 87 6.02 -9.31 1.14
CA MET A 87 5.00 -9.87 0.27
C MET A 87 5.42 -9.87 -1.19
N GLY A 88 4.87 -10.80 -1.95
CA GLY A 88 5.02 -10.83 -3.40
C GLY A 88 4.28 -9.67 -4.05
N VAL A 89 4.92 -9.01 -5.01
CA VAL A 89 4.37 -7.84 -5.70
C VAL A 89 4.61 -7.92 -7.21
N PRO A 90 3.83 -7.21 -8.03
CA PRO A 90 4.14 -6.99 -9.44
C PRO A 90 5.53 -6.38 -9.65
N PRO A 91 6.16 -6.60 -10.83
CA PRO A 91 7.54 -6.24 -11.09
C PRO A 91 7.71 -4.73 -11.39
N HIS A 92 7.43 -3.89 -10.40
CA HIS A 92 7.80 -2.47 -10.40
C HIS A 92 9.25 -2.30 -9.92
N ARG A 93 9.83 -1.13 -10.20
CA ARG A 93 11.14 -0.78 -9.64
C ARG A 93 11.05 -0.53 -8.14
N ARG A 94 9.97 0.15 -7.71
CA ARG A 94 9.74 0.55 -6.32
C ARG A 94 8.27 0.78 -6.05
N TYR A 95 7.91 0.80 -4.77
CA TYR A 95 6.62 1.26 -4.27
C TYR A 95 6.82 2.53 -3.43
N VAL A 96 6.07 3.57 -3.75
CA VAL A 96 6.16 4.88 -3.08
C VAL A 96 4.97 5.04 -2.15
N PRO A 97 5.18 5.28 -0.84
CA PRO A 97 4.10 5.58 0.10
C PRO A 97 3.31 6.82 -0.36
N VAL A 98 1.99 6.72 -0.36
CA VAL A 98 1.10 7.81 -0.80
C VAL A 98 0.04 8.16 0.23
N PHE A 99 -0.26 7.26 1.17
CA PHE A 99 -1.15 7.52 2.29
C PHE A 99 -0.83 6.54 3.43
N ASN A 100 -0.86 7.05 4.67
CA ASN A 100 -0.68 6.27 5.90
C ASN A 100 -1.74 6.69 6.91
N THR A 101 -2.53 5.75 7.42
CA THR A 101 -3.57 6.05 8.41
C THR A 101 -3.00 6.35 9.80
N ASP A 102 -1.76 5.96 10.06
CA ASP A 102 -1.04 6.18 11.32
C ASP A 102 -0.23 7.49 11.33
N ASP A 103 -0.52 8.41 10.42
CA ASP A 103 0.14 9.72 10.39
C ASP A 103 -0.17 10.53 11.67
N PRO A 104 0.83 11.18 12.31
CA PRO A 104 0.66 12.02 13.49
C PRO A 104 -0.38 13.14 13.31
N ALA A 105 -0.57 13.60 12.07
CA ALA A 105 -1.61 14.57 11.73
C ALA A 105 -3.03 14.05 12.02
N TYR A 106 -3.22 12.74 12.12
CA TYR A 106 -4.48 12.07 12.43
C TYR A 106 -4.51 11.52 13.87
N GLY A 107 -3.42 11.64 14.61
CA GLY A 107 -3.28 11.13 15.97
C GLY A 107 -2.56 9.81 16.07
N GLY A 108 -1.96 9.32 14.97
CA GLY A 108 -1.11 8.14 14.96
C GLY A 108 0.32 8.43 15.43
N ASP A 109 1.13 7.37 15.47
CA ASP A 109 2.54 7.40 15.89
C ASP A 109 3.52 7.64 14.73
N GLY A 110 3.01 7.66 13.49
CA GLY A 110 3.82 7.87 12.29
C GLY A 110 4.59 6.62 11.86
N PHE A 111 4.15 5.44 12.30
CA PHE A 111 4.80 4.20 11.88
C PHE A 111 4.43 3.86 10.43
N GLY A 112 5.44 3.58 9.61
CA GLY A 112 5.29 3.27 8.19
C GLY A 112 6.56 3.58 7.43
N ASP A 113 6.55 3.36 6.12
CA ASP A 113 7.66 3.76 5.25
C ASP A 113 7.50 5.25 4.89
N SER A 114 8.55 6.03 5.11
CA SER A 114 8.62 7.44 4.71
C SER A 114 9.25 7.62 3.33
N GLU A 115 10.00 6.62 2.87
CA GLU A 115 10.70 6.60 1.60
C GLU A 115 10.18 5.48 0.69
N ALA A 116 10.58 5.54 -0.57
CA ALA A 116 10.22 4.52 -1.54
C ALA A 116 10.85 3.16 -1.20
N VAL A 117 10.04 2.12 -1.18
CA VAL A 117 10.46 0.74 -0.93
C VAL A 117 10.87 0.10 -2.25
N MET A 118 12.10 -0.40 -2.31
CA MET A 118 12.63 -1.06 -3.51
C MET A 118 12.07 -2.48 -3.63
N VAL A 119 11.74 -2.86 -4.85
CA VAL A 119 11.34 -4.23 -5.18
C VAL A 119 12.58 -5.08 -5.42
N GLU A 120 12.59 -6.27 -4.84
CA GLU A 120 13.69 -7.22 -4.90
C GLU A 120 13.32 -8.45 -5.74
N ALA A 121 14.31 -9.04 -6.44
CA ALA A 121 14.14 -10.30 -7.16
C ALA A 121 14.15 -11.49 -6.18
N VAL A 122 13.29 -11.45 -5.19
CA VAL A 122 13.08 -12.51 -4.19
C VAL A 122 11.64 -13.01 -4.32
N PRO A 123 11.43 -14.27 -4.74
CA PRO A 123 10.09 -14.82 -4.89
C PRO A 123 9.34 -14.87 -3.57
N SER A 124 8.06 -14.50 -3.59
CA SER A 124 7.16 -14.56 -2.44
C SER A 124 5.71 -14.59 -2.90
N HIS A 125 4.82 -15.28 -2.18
CA HIS A 125 3.38 -15.34 -2.45
C HIS A 125 3.03 -15.56 -3.93
N GLY A 126 3.75 -16.49 -4.59
CA GLY A 126 3.52 -16.81 -6.01
C GLY A 126 3.97 -15.74 -7.02
N LYS A 127 4.68 -14.71 -6.60
CA LYS A 127 5.31 -13.69 -7.47
C LYS A 127 6.82 -13.91 -7.53
N GLU A 128 7.44 -13.51 -8.65
CA GLU A 128 8.89 -13.56 -8.83
C GLU A 128 9.66 -12.48 -8.07
N CYS A 129 8.95 -11.41 -7.69
CA CYS A 129 9.49 -10.26 -7.00
C CYS A 129 8.73 -10.03 -5.69
N SER A 130 9.39 -9.41 -4.74
CA SER A 130 8.78 -9.03 -3.46
C SER A 130 9.24 -7.65 -3.00
N ALA A 131 8.45 -7.08 -2.10
CA ALA A 131 8.78 -5.88 -1.35
C ALA A 131 8.58 -6.16 0.14
N ALA A 132 9.37 -5.50 0.98
CA ALA A 132 9.23 -5.55 2.43
C ALA A 132 8.89 -4.16 2.94
N ILE A 133 7.73 -4.03 3.57
CA ILE A 133 7.18 -2.75 4.03
C ILE A 133 6.99 -2.72 5.54
N ARG A 134 6.81 -1.51 6.06
CA ARG A 134 6.41 -1.27 7.45
C ARG A 134 4.91 -1.06 7.51
N ILE A 135 4.23 -1.82 8.40
CA ILE A 135 2.78 -1.72 8.56
C ILE A 135 2.46 -1.34 10.00
N PRO A 136 1.70 -0.25 10.26
CA PRO A 136 1.33 0.18 11.60
C PRO A 136 0.31 -0.76 12.26
N THR A 137 0.22 -0.69 13.58
CA THR A 137 -0.83 -1.35 14.36
C THR A 137 -2.20 -0.79 13.99
N PHE A 138 -3.21 -1.66 13.86
CA PHE A 138 -4.60 -1.28 13.53
C PHE A 138 -4.71 -0.22 12.43
N GLY A 139 -3.83 -0.27 11.45
CA GLY A 139 -3.68 0.77 10.44
C GLY A 139 -3.57 0.23 9.02
N ALA A 140 -3.52 1.15 8.09
CA ALA A 140 -3.36 0.85 6.67
C ALA A 140 -2.33 1.78 6.02
N VAL A 141 -1.55 1.21 5.10
CA VAL A 141 -0.62 1.96 4.26
C VAL A 141 -0.94 1.73 2.79
N PHE A 142 -0.83 2.79 2.01
CA PHE A 142 -1.09 2.77 0.58
C PHE A 142 0.18 3.18 -0.15
N LEU A 143 0.63 2.33 -1.09
CA LEU A 143 1.86 2.55 -1.84
C LEU A 143 1.58 2.43 -3.34
N ARG A 144 2.10 3.36 -4.12
CA ARG A 144 1.97 3.37 -5.57
C ARG A 144 3.18 2.71 -6.22
N GLY A 145 2.93 1.75 -7.13
CA GLY A 145 3.97 1.14 -7.96
C GLY A 145 4.54 2.14 -8.97
N GLU A 146 5.88 2.19 -9.09
CA GLU A 146 6.59 3.10 -10.01
C GLU A 146 7.72 2.41 -10.76
N GLY A 147 7.76 2.71 -12.05
CA GLY A 147 8.82 2.27 -12.96
C GLY A 147 8.85 0.77 -13.20
N PRO A 148 9.44 0.32 -14.31
CA PRO A 148 9.62 -1.10 -14.58
C PRO A 148 10.72 -1.70 -13.69
N PHE A 149 10.55 -2.95 -13.29
CA PHE A 149 11.59 -3.72 -12.59
C PHE A 149 12.84 -3.86 -13.49
N PRO A 150 14.05 -3.61 -12.97
CA PRO A 150 15.29 -3.76 -13.74
C PRO A 150 15.46 -5.22 -14.19
N ARG A 151 15.31 -5.50 -15.47
CA ARG A 151 15.62 -6.83 -16.00
C ARG A 151 17.12 -7.06 -15.86
N PRO A 152 17.58 -8.23 -15.36
CA PRO A 152 18.99 -8.57 -15.39
C PRO A 152 19.46 -8.46 -16.84
N ARG A 153 20.53 -7.68 -17.09
CA ARG A 153 21.17 -7.68 -18.42
C ARG A 153 21.56 -9.11 -18.72
N LYS A 154 21.00 -9.72 -19.79
CA LYS A 154 21.48 -10.98 -20.32
C LYS A 154 22.99 -10.78 -20.54
N LYS A 155 23.82 -11.43 -19.72
CA LYS A 155 25.27 -11.47 -19.97
C LYS A 155 25.44 -11.94 -21.41
N GLN A 156 26.14 -11.17 -22.22
CA GLN A 156 26.62 -11.59 -23.52
C GLN A 156 27.64 -12.71 -23.30
N GLN A 157 27.15 -13.90 -22.99
CA GLN A 157 27.93 -15.15 -23.04
C GLN A 157 27.53 -15.87 -24.32
N ALA A 158 28.07 -15.46 -25.45
CA ALA A 158 28.18 -16.27 -26.65
C ALA A 158 28.94 -15.51 -27.75
N LYS A 159 30.20 -15.17 -27.52
CA LYS A 159 31.14 -14.81 -28.62
C LYS A 159 32.59 -15.13 -28.25
N ALA A 160 32.83 -16.14 -27.46
CA ALA A 160 34.21 -16.58 -27.14
C ALA A 160 34.49 -18.05 -27.45
N LEU A 161 33.60 -18.77 -28.17
CA LEU A 161 33.78 -20.20 -28.48
C LEU A 161 33.74 -20.51 -29.98
N GLU A 162 33.95 -19.52 -30.85
CA GLU A 162 34.12 -19.75 -32.29
C GLU A 162 35.41 -19.12 -32.82
N LYS A 163 36.52 -19.28 -32.10
CA LYS A 163 37.89 -19.06 -32.62
C LYS A 163 38.87 -19.97 -31.87
N THR A 164 38.82 -21.26 -32.17
CA THR A 164 39.98 -22.16 -32.07
C THR A 164 39.78 -23.27 -33.08
#